data_3a65b29f365374c019bf49e5ac77610d
#
_entry.id   3a65b29f365374c019bf49e5ac77610d
#
_cell.length_a   1.000
_cell.length_b   1.000
_cell.length_c   1.000
_cell.angle_alpha   90.00
_cell.angle_beta   90.00
_cell.angle_gamma   90.00
#
_symmetry.space_group_name_H-M   'P 1'
#
loop_
_entity.id
_entity.type
_entity.pdbx_description
1 polymer ?
#
loop_
_entity_poly.entity_id
_entity_poly.type
_entity_poly.pdbx_seq_one_letter_code
_entity_poly.pdbx_strand_id
1 'polypeptide(L)'
;MARIRLCYVTHGLSSNGIESLLVSIAQQIDREKYDVTFVLALDPDVIPVHEETVLALGMRVIHVCDLDGLAKKRRYASSLRRIFAKEQFDVVHANMDLLNGIVLRAAKKAGVPRRICHSHNSKTQYAVGKGAVLKKLAQRAYRFVMRRLILRNSTDLLGCSELANAYMYGRRPATVIHNGTQLQKFSDARKTGDIAPDLRRAPVHLCTVGRVSAQKNPLFLVDVIAELSKLRQDFVLHWAGTGELYDAVEARVEANALQPYVQLLGMRTDVPQILAGCSYFLLPSLFEGLGIVLIEAQASGLTCFASDAVPEAADVGACRFLPLEIGAKGWAKAVDDAIRSGTHPEVDPARLRLYDIRNTVEELDRVYENRGEKA
;
A
#
# COMPACT_ATOMS: atom_id res chain seq x y z
N MET A 1 -7.36 1.02 33.74
CA MET A 1 -8.50 1.65 32.99
C MET A 1 -9.14 0.61 32.09
N ALA A 2 -10.44 0.72 31.75
CA ALA A 2 -11.02 -0.19 30.75
C ALA A 2 -10.36 0.07 29.38
N ARG A 3 -10.04 -1.01 28.63
CA ARG A 3 -9.46 -0.89 27.28
C ARG A 3 -10.46 -0.25 26.32
N ILE A 4 -9.96 0.53 25.38
CA ILE A 4 -10.75 1.13 24.30
C ILE A 4 -11.12 0.03 23.30
N ARG A 5 -12.40 -0.21 23.07
CA ARG A 5 -12.88 -1.19 22.09
C ARG A 5 -12.83 -0.60 20.69
N LEU A 6 -11.79 -0.97 19.96
CA LEU A 6 -11.48 -0.49 18.61
C LEU A 6 -11.89 -1.50 17.55
N CYS A 7 -12.70 -1.05 16.59
CA CYS A 7 -13.12 -1.86 15.46
C CYS A 7 -12.51 -1.34 14.16
N TYR A 8 -11.68 -2.14 13.51
CA TYR A 8 -11.29 -1.93 12.11
C TYR A 8 -12.29 -2.60 11.18
N VAL A 9 -12.81 -1.85 10.20
CA VAL A 9 -13.68 -2.38 9.15
C VAL A 9 -12.98 -2.31 7.82
N THR A 10 -12.78 -3.48 7.16
CA THR A 10 -12.05 -3.62 5.91
C THR A 10 -12.68 -4.69 5.00
N HIS A 11 -12.21 -4.77 3.74
CA HIS A 11 -12.68 -5.81 2.82
C HIS A 11 -12.22 -7.21 3.27
N GLY A 12 -10.99 -7.35 3.71
CA GLY A 12 -10.39 -8.60 4.14
C GLY A 12 -9.10 -8.38 4.92
N LEU A 13 -8.27 -9.42 5.00
CA LEU A 13 -6.90 -9.41 5.55
C LEU A 13 -5.96 -10.11 4.56
N SER A 14 -5.99 -9.67 3.30
CA SER A 14 -5.12 -10.17 2.23
C SER A 14 -3.78 -9.42 2.21
N SER A 15 -2.89 -9.79 1.29
CA SER A 15 -1.59 -9.10 1.10
C SER A 15 -1.70 -7.79 0.31
N ASN A 16 -2.88 -7.18 0.19
CA ASN A 16 -3.08 -5.87 -0.44
C ASN A 16 -2.58 -4.74 0.46
N GLY A 17 -2.20 -3.62 -0.13
CA GLY A 17 -1.52 -2.52 0.58
C GLY A 17 -2.25 -1.99 1.83
N ILE A 18 -3.58 -1.81 1.78
CA ILE A 18 -4.37 -1.32 2.94
C ILE A 18 -4.45 -2.40 4.02
N GLU A 19 -4.69 -3.63 3.64
CA GLU A 19 -4.87 -4.75 4.57
C GLU A 19 -3.55 -5.11 5.25
N SER A 20 -2.44 -5.11 4.50
CA SER A 20 -1.08 -5.25 5.06
C SER A 20 -0.73 -4.11 6.03
N LEU A 21 -1.15 -2.87 5.73
CA LEU A 21 -1.00 -1.74 6.65
C LEU A 21 -1.77 -2.00 7.96
N LEU A 22 -3.03 -2.42 7.89
CA LEU A 22 -3.84 -2.70 9.08
C LEU A 22 -3.25 -3.83 9.94
N VAL A 23 -2.68 -4.86 9.32
CA VAL A 23 -1.94 -5.92 10.02
C VAL A 23 -0.68 -5.38 10.68
N SER A 24 0.06 -4.51 9.99
CA SER A 24 1.25 -3.86 10.55
C SER A 24 0.90 -2.96 11.74
N ILE A 25 -0.22 -2.22 11.68
CA ILE A 25 -0.75 -1.46 12.81
C ILE A 25 -1.12 -2.40 13.96
N ALA A 26 -1.81 -3.52 13.68
CA ALA A 26 -2.21 -4.51 14.67
C ALA A 26 -1.00 -5.11 15.42
N GLN A 27 0.14 -5.28 14.74
CA GLN A 27 1.38 -5.77 15.35
C GLN A 27 2.06 -4.75 16.29
N GLN A 28 1.79 -3.46 16.12
CA GLN A 28 2.45 -2.36 16.84
C GLN A 28 1.55 -1.67 17.88
N ILE A 29 0.22 -1.79 17.74
CA ILE A 29 -0.72 -1.12 18.63
C ILE A 29 -0.63 -1.65 20.07
N ASP A 30 -0.76 -0.77 21.05
CA ASP A 30 -0.74 -1.12 22.48
C ASP A 30 -1.99 -1.95 22.86
N ARG A 31 -1.80 -3.24 23.09
CA ARG A 31 -2.85 -4.21 23.45
C ARG A 31 -3.33 -4.11 24.91
N GLU A 32 -2.59 -3.45 25.76
CA GLU A 32 -3.03 -3.12 27.13
C GLU A 32 -4.06 -1.97 27.09
N LYS A 33 -3.96 -1.09 26.09
CA LYS A 33 -4.82 0.07 25.90
C LYS A 33 -6.03 -0.24 25.00
N TYR A 34 -5.86 -1.10 23.99
CA TYR A 34 -6.89 -1.37 22.97
C TYR A 34 -7.34 -2.83 22.97
N ASP A 35 -8.67 -3.04 22.93
CA ASP A 35 -9.31 -4.30 22.57
C ASP A 35 -9.74 -4.23 21.09
N VAL A 36 -8.95 -4.86 20.22
CA VAL A 36 -9.08 -4.72 18.77
C VAL A 36 -9.93 -5.83 18.18
N THR A 37 -10.88 -5.43 17.32
CA THR A 37 -11.70 -6.36 16.55
C THR A 37 -11.65 -5.96 15.07
N PHE A 38 -11.39 -6.90 14.18
CA PHE A 38 -11.53 -6.74 12.74
C PHE A 38 -12.91 -7.21 12.29
N VAL A 39 -13.60 -6.39 11.51
CA VAL A 39 -14.88 -6.73 10.86
C VAL A 39 -14.66 -6.74 9.36
N LEU A 40 -14.79 -7.93 8.75
CA LEU A 40 -14.45 -8.20 7.36
C LEU A 40 -15.70 -8.28 6.48
N ALA A 41 -15.61 -7.70 5.28
CA ALA A 41 -16.63 -7.84 4.25
C ALA A 41 -16.37 -9.10 3.41
N LEU A 42 -16.25 -10.23 4.07
CA LEU A 42 -16.04 -11.57 3.51
C LEU A 42 -17.08 -12.55 4.05
N ASP A 43 -17.40 -13.56 3.26
CA ASP A 43 -18.19 -14.68 3.73
C ASP A 43 -17.38 -15.53 4.75
N PRO A 44 -18.04 -16.17 5.73
CA PRO A 44 -17.36 -16.93 6.81
C PRO A 44 -16.44 -18.05 6.33
N ASP A 45 -16.70 -18.59 5.13
CA ASP A 45 -15.93 -19.69 4.55
C ASP A 45 -14.62 -19.24 3.89
N VAL A 46 -14.38 -17.93 3.81
CA VAL A 46 -13.18 -17.36 3.20
C VAL A 46 -12.20 -16.96 4.29
N ILE A 47 -11.11 -17.71 4.43
CA ILE A 47 -10.03 -17.41 5.39
C ILE A 47 -8.94 -16.58 4.68
N PRO A 48 -8.76 -15.30 5.02
CA PRO A 48 -7.74 -14.48 4.42
C PRO A 48 -6.33 -14.78 4.99
N VAL A 49 -5.31 -14.49 4.18
CA VAL A 49 -3.89 -14.84 4.43
C VAL A 49 -3.37 -14.39 5.80
N HIS A 50 -3.80 -13.24 6.30
CA HIS A 50 -3.29 -12.66 7.55
C HIS A 50 -4.25 -12.84 8.74
N GLU A 51 -5.32 -13.62 8.61
CA GLU A 51 -6.26 -13.82 9.72
C GLU A 51 -5.60 -14.52 10.91
N GLU A 52 -4.85 -15.59 10.67
CA GLU A 52 -4.12 -16.30 11.72
C GLU A 52 -3.14 -15.38 12.46
N THR A 53 -2.47 -14.48 11.71
CA THR A 53 -1.57 -13.49 12.31
C THR A 53 -2.30 -12.59 13.30
N VAL A 54 -3.48 -12.10 12.92
CA VAL A 54 -4.29 -11.22 13.76
C VAL A 54 -4.85 -11.96 14.98
N LEU A 55 -5.31 -13.20 14.80
CA LEU A 55 -5.79 -14.05 15.88
C LEU A 55 -4.69 -14.40 16.88
N ALA A 56 -3.46 -14.68 16.40
CA ALA A 56 -2.29 -14.95 17.23
C ALA A 56 -1.88 -13.75 18.11
N LEU A 57 -2.23 -12.53 17.70
CA LEU A 57 -2.06 -11.31 18.49
C LEU A 57 -3.14 -11.16 19.60
N GLY A 58 -4.07 -12.11 19.73
CA GLY A 58 -5.17 -12.08 20.69
C GLY A 58 -6.33 -11.14 20.28
N MET A 59 -6.38 -10.73 19.01
CA MET A 59 -7.45 -9.89 18.47
C MET A 59 -8.59 -10.75 17.93
N ARG A 60 -9.77 -10.15 17.75
CA ARG A 60 -10.96 -10.83 17.24
C ARG A 60 -11.20 -10.50 15.77
N VAL A 61 -11.71 -11.48 15.03
CA VAL A 61 -12.12 -11.32 13.64
C VAL A 61 -13.60 -11.72 13.50
N ILE A 62 -14.40 -10.89 12.84
CA ILE A 62 -15.81 -11.11 12.57
C ILE A 62 -16.06 -11.02 11.08
N HIS A 63 -16.42 -12.12 10.45
CA HIS A 63 -16.85 -12.15 9.05
C HIS A 63 -18.33 -11.78 8.94
N VAL A 64 -18.70 -11.00 7.91
CA VAL A 64 -20.08 -10.53 7.73
C VAL A 64 -20.73 -11.17 6.51
N CYS A 65 -20.34 -10.79 5.34
CA CYS A 65 -20.69 -11.32 4.01
C CYS A 65 -19.95 -10.53 2.94
N ASP A 66 -19.85 -11.08 1.74
CA ASP A 66 -19.35 -10.34 0.58
C ASP A 66 -20.29 -9.19 0.18
N LEU A 67 -19.86 -8.36 -0.79
CA LEU A 67 -20.53 -7.14 -1.19
C LEU A 67 -21.10 -7.17 -2.62
N ASP A 68 -21.22 -8.36 -3.21
CA ASP A 68 -21.70 -8.50 -4.57
C ASP A 68 -23.21 -8.25 -4.69
N GLY A 69 -23.56 -7.16 -5.34
CA GLY A 69 -24.93 -6.74 -5.58
C GLY A 69 -25.59 -5.94 -4.44
N LEU A 70 -26.76 -5.38 -4.77
CA LEU A 70 -27.49 -4.47 -3.85
C LEU A 70 -28.08 -5.19 -2.63
N ALA A 71 -28.54 -6.44 -2.81
CA ALA A 71 -29.12 -7.23 -1.74
C ALA A 71 -28.08 -7.55 -0.65
N LYS A 72 -26.88 -7.98 -1.05
CA LYS A 72 -25.76 -8.24 -0.12
C LYS A 72 -25.30 -6.97 0.58
N LYS A 73 -25.24 -5.83 -0.10
CA LYS A 73 -24.93 -4.53 0.54
C LYS A 73 -25.97 -4.10 1.60
N ARG A 74 -27.26 -4.39 1.36
CA ARG A 74 -28.32 -4.16 2.37
C ARG A 74 -28.16 -5.09 3.56
N ARG A 75 -27.92 -6.39 3.32
CA ARG A 75 -27.64 -7.40 4.36
C ARG A 75 -26.42 -6.98 5.18
N TYR A 76 -25.32 -6.60 4.52
CA TYR A 76 -24.10 -6.11 5.16
C TYR A 76 -24.39 -4.92 6.09
N ALA A 77 -25.09 -3.88 5.62
CA ALA A 77 -25.47 -2.73 6.44
C ALA A 77 -26.29 -3.08 7.67
N SER A 78 -27.24 -4.04 7.55
CA SER A 78 -28.04 -4.50 8.69
C SER A 78 -27.24 -5.34 9.68
N SER A 79 -26.33 -6.18 9.18
CA SER A 79 -25.44 -6.99 10.01
C SER A 79 -24.43 -6.13 10.76
N LEU A 80 -23.81 -5.15 10.11
CA LEU A 80 -22.93 -4.18 10.79
C LEU A 80 -23.64 -3.47 11.93
N ARG A 81 -24.88 -3.01 11.71
CA ARG A 81 -25.64 -2.34 12.78
C ARG A 81 -25.86 -3.27 13.98
N ARG A 82 -26.17 -4.55 13.76
CA ARG A 82 -26.36 -5.54 14.85
C ARG A 82 -25.04 -5.82 15.58
N ILE A 83 -23.95 -5.99 14.83
CA ILE A 83 -22.61 -6.21 15.40
C ILE A 83 -22.21 -5.02 16.26
N PHE A 84 -22.29 -3.80 15.74
CA PHE A 84 -21.90 -2.60 16.48
C PHE A 84 -22.76 -2.37 17.72
N ALA A 85 -24.05 -2.65 17.67
CA ALA A 85 -24.93 -2.57 18.82
C ALA A 85 -24.63 -3.61 19.89
N LYS A 86 -24.28 -4.85 19.49
CA LYS A 86 -23.91 -5.93 20.40
C LYS A 86 -22.53 -5.71 21.02
N GLU A 87 -21.52 -5.41 20.20
CA GLU A 87 -20.13 -5.29 20.62
C GLU A 87 -19.82 -3.96 21.32
N GLN A 88 -20.68 -2.94 21.16
CA GLN A 88 -20.55 -1.61 21.81
C GLN A 88 -19.14 -0.99 21.66
N PHE A 89 -18.60 -0.91 20.44
CA PHE A 89 -17.31 -0.31 20.18
C PHE A 89 -17.25 1.16 20.58
N ASP A 90 -16.12 1.59 21.13
CA ASP A 90 -15.82 2.99 21.41
C ASP A 90 -15.41 3.72 20.13
N VAL A 91 -14.68 3.02 19.26
CA VAL A 91 -14.16 3.54 17.99
C VAL A 91 -14.47 2.57 16.85
N VAL A 92 -15.02 3.06 15.75
CA VAL A 92 -15.11 2.35 14.47
C VAL A 92 -14.25 3.10 13.46
N HIS A 93 -13.19 2.44 12.97
CA HIS A 93 -12.26 2.94 11.97
C HIS A 93 -12.52 2.22 10.63
N ALA A 94 -13.11 2.92 9.67
CA ALA A 94 -13.56 2.38 8.39
C ALA A 94 -12.52 2.60 7.29
N ASN A 95 -12.10 1.48 6.64
CA ASN A 95 -11.04 1.41 5.63
C ASN A 95 -11.55 0.76 4.33
N MET A 96 -12.75 1.10 3.89
CA MET A 96 -13.44 0.48 2.74
C MET A 96 -13.74 1.49 1.62
N ASP A 97 -12.94 2.53 1.49
CA ASP A 97 -13.12 3.59 0.50
C ASP A 97 -14.54 4.19 0.52
N LEU A 98 -15.23 4.30 -0.61
CA LEU A 98 -16.59 4.84 -0.68
C LEU A 98 -17.62 4.07 0.15
N LEU A 99 -17.40 2.77 0.38
CA LEU A 99 -18.26 1.94 1.24
C LEU A 99 -18.22 2.36 2.71
N ASN A 100 -17.23 3.16 3.12
CA ASN A 100 -17.20 3.81 4.43
C ASN A 100 -18.51 4.53 4.75
N GLY A 101 -19.23 5.06 3.73
CA GLY A 101 -20.53 5.68 3.93
C GLY A 101 -21.59 4.76 4.53
N ILE A 102 -21.58 3.49 4.17
CA ILE A 102 -22.48 2.45 4.73
C ILE A 102 -22.05 2.09 6.15
N VAL A 103 -20.75 1.85 6.34
CA VAL A 103 -20.15 1.47 7.64
C VAL A 103 -20.43 2.54 8.69
N LEU A 104 -20.10 3.79 8.42
CA LEU A 104 -20.22 4.90 9.36
C LEU A 104 -21.69 5.25 9.67
N ARG A 105 -22.59 5.08 8.69
CA ARG A 105 -24.03 5.19 8.94
C ARG A 105 -24.54 4.09 9.88
N ALA A 106 -24.05 2.85 9.72
CA ALA A 106 -24.41 1.75 10.61
C ALA A 106 -23.87 2.00 12.03
N ALA A 107 -22.61 2.43 12.15
CA ALA A 107 -21.97 2.78 13.42
C ALA A 107 -22.70 3.92 14.15
N LYS A 108 -23.07 5.00 13.43
CA LYS A 108 -23.86 6.10 14.01
C LYS A 108 -25.22 5.64 14.53
N LYS A 109 -25.91 4.79 13.78
CA LYS A 109 -27.19 4.23 14.18
C LYS A 109 -27.11 3.28 15.37
N ALA A 110 -25.96 2.65 15.56
CA ALA A 110 -25.67 1.79 16.72
C ALA A 110 -25.16 2.57 17.95
N GLY A 111 -25.01 3.90 17.84
CA GLY A 111 -24.56 4.73 18.95
C GLY A 111 -23.03 4.76 19.16
N VAL A 112 -22.23 4.25 18.22
CA VAL A 112 -20.76 4.29 18.33
C VAL A 112 -20.30 5.75 18.42
N PRO A 113 -19.60 6.15 19.50
CA PRO A 113 -19.27 7.55 19.73
C PRO A 113 -18.26 8.08 18.71
N ARG A 114 -17.19 7.31 18.40
CA ARG A 114 -16.15 7.72 17.47
C ARG A 114 -16.19 6.93 16.17
N ARG A 115 -16.30 7.65 15.06
CA ARG A 115 -16.54 7.09 13.73
C ARG A 115 -15.58 7.71 12.73
N ILE A 116 -14.51 6.98 12.42
CA ILE A 116 -13.38 7.44 11.64
C ILE A 116 -13.52 6.93 10.19
N CYS A 117 -13.43 7.84 9.23
CA CYS A 117 -13.26 7.49 7.82
C CYS A 117 -11.80 7.66 7.43
N HIS A 118 -11.17 6.61 6.93
CA HIS A 118 -9.81 6.70 6.39
C HIS A 118 -9.83 6.47 4.88
N SER A 119 -9.27 7.43 4.13
CA SER A 119 -9.15 7.38 2.67
C SER A 119 -7.73 6.97 2.29
N HIS A 120 -7.63 5.90 1.46
CA HIS A 120 -6.35 5.38 0.98
C HIS A 120 -6.16 5.54 -0.53
N ASN A 121 -7.19 6.03 -1.25
CA ASN A 121 -7.18 6.16 -2.69
C ASN A 121 -7.30 7.61 -3.15
N SER A 122 -6.52 8.00 -4.16
CA SER A 122 -6.54 9.34 -4.77
C SER A 122 -7.22 9.41 -6.14
N LYS A 123 -7.57 8.26 -6.73
CA LYS A 123 -8.16 8.19 -8.09
C LYS A 123 -9.24 7.12 -8.17
N THR A 124 -10.27 7.36 -9.02
CA THR A 124 -11.27 6.35 -9.41
C THR A 124 -10.88 5.76 -10.75
N GLN A 125 -10.87 4.44 -10.88
CA GLN A 125 -10.84 3.78 -12.17
C GLN A 125 -12.20 3.98 -12.86
N TYR A 126 -12.22 4.64 -14.01
CA TYR A 126 -13.43 4.83 -14.81
C TYR A 126 -13.61 3.68 -15.79
N ALA A 127 -14.86 3.22 -15.92
CA ALA A 127 -15.22 2.23 -16.94
C ALA A 127 -14.93 2.76 -18.35
N VAL A 128 -14.26 1.95 -19.17
CA VAL A 128 -13.99 2.20 -20.59
C VAL A 128 -14.82 1.23 -21.42
N GLY A 129 -15.40 1.69 -22.55
CA GLY A 129 -16.14 0.85 -23.49
C GLY A 129 -17.58 1.31 -23.78
N LYS A 130 -18.34 0.51 -24.55
CA LYS A 130 -19.74 0.81 -24.92
C LYS A 130 -20.63 0.97 -23.68
N GLY A 131 -21.42 2.06 -23.60
CA GLY A 131 -22.24 2.41 -22.43
C GLY A 131 -21.45 3.17 -21.32
N ALA A 132 -20.23 3.60 -21.56
CA ALA A 132 -19.38 4.30 -20.59
C ALA A 132 -20.01 5.59 -20.02
N VAL A 133 -20.81 6.31 -20.82
CA VAL A 133 -21.43 7.57 -20.36
C VAL A 133 -22.44 7.33 -19.24
N LEU A 134 -23.38 6.38 -19.43
CA LEU A 134 -24.39 6.07 -18.41
C LEU A 134 -23.75 5.46 -17.15
N LYS A 135 -22.77 4.57 -17.35
CA LYS A 135 -21.99 4.02 -16.23
C LYS A 135 -21.21 5.11 -15.48
N LYS A 136 -20.60 6.07 -16.19
CA LYS A 136 -19.91 7.21 -15.57
C LYS A 136 -20.88 8.09 -14.76
N LEU A 137 -22.09 8.33 -15.28
CA LEU A 137 -23.10 9.12 -14.57
C LEU A 137 -23.58 8.41 -13.31
N ALA A 138 -23.86 7.09 -13.39
CA ALA A 138 -24.21 6.27 -12.23
C ALA A 138 -23.09 6.22 -11.18
N GLN A 139 -21.83 6.10 -11.61
CA GLN A 139 -20.67 6.15 -10.73
C GLN A 139 -20.52 7.52 -10.04
N ARG A 140 -20.77 8.63 -10.77
CA ARG A 140 -20.77 9.98 -10.19
C ARG A 140 -21.86 10.14 -9.14
N ALA A 141 -23.09 9.69 -9.43
CA ALA A 141 -24.21 9.73 -8.50
C ALA A 141 -23.92 8.88 -7.25
N TYR A 142 -23.42 7.65 -7.43
CA TYR A 142 -23.03 6.75 -6.34
C TYR A 142 -21.96 7.41 -5.45
N ARG A 143 -20.90 7.95 -6.05
CA ARG A 143 -19.84 8.64 -5.31
C ARG A 143 -20.40 9.85 -4.52
N PHE A 144 -21.25 10.65 -5.14
CA PHE A 144 -21.86 11.78 -4.48
C PHE A 144 -22.66 11.35 -3.24
N VAL A 145 -23.50 10.31 -3.37
CA VAL A 145 -24.29 9.78 -2.25
C VAL A 145 -23.39 9.22 -1.15
N MET A 146 -22.39 8.41 -1.50
CA MET A 146 -21.48 7.82 -0.52
C MET A 146 -20.65 8.87 0.22
N ARG A 147 -20.11 9.87 -0.50
CA ARG A 147 -19.39 10.99 0.13
C ARG A 147 -20.30 11.78 1.09
N ARG A 148 -21.56 12.03 0.71
CA ARG A 148 -22.51 12.69 1.59
C ARG A 148 -22.81 11.86 2.84
N LEU A 149 -22.88 10.53 2.73
CA LEU A 149 -23.04 9.65 3.88
C LEU A 149 -21.79 9.68 4.77
N ILE A 150 -20.59 9.62 4.21
CA ILE A 150 -19.32 9.74 4.94
C ILE A 150 -19.33 11.03 5.76
N LEU A 151 -19.45 12.18 5.11
CA LEU A 151 -19.38 13.50 5.73
C LEU A 151 -20.44 13.75 6.81
N ARG A 152 -21.61 13.08 6.74
CA ARG A 152 -22.68 13.21 7.72
C ARG A 152 -22.55 12.27 8.92
N ASN A 153 -21.78 11.21 8.78
CA ASN A 153 -21.74 10.16 9.79
C ASN A 153 -20.36 9.99 10.44
N SER A 154 -19.29 10.54 9.86
CA SER A 154 -17.96 10.57 10.47
C SER A 154 -17.92 11.57 11.63
N THR A 155 -17.09 11.28 12.61
CA THR A 155 -16.58 12.24 13.60
C THR A 155 -15.23 12.78 13.17
N ASP A 156 -14.41 11.92 12.54
CA ASP A 156 -13.06 12.22 12.11
C ASP A 156 -12.84 11.80 10.66
N LEU A 157 -12.09 12.59 9.92
CA LEU A 157 -11.74 12.36 8.53
C LEU A 157 -10.22 12.24 8.41
N LEU A 158 -9.75 11.09 7.96
CA LEU A 158 -8.33 10.78 7.76
C LEU A 158 -8.07 10.40 6.31
N GLY A 159 -6.87 10.64 5.84
CA GLY A 159 -6.39 10.09 4.57
C GLY A 159 -4.89 9.92 4.56
N CYS A 160 -4.40 9.00 3.73
CA CYS A 160 -2.97 8.70 3.62
C CYS A 160 -2.16 9.80 2.92
N SER A 161 -2.82 10.80 2.33
CA SER A 161 -2.21 11.95 1.67
C SER A 161 -3.24 13.06 1.46
N GLU A 162 -2.76 14.28 1.17
CA GLU A 162 -3.63 15.40 0.78
C GLU A 162 -4.47 15.09 -0.47
N LEU A 163 -3.90 14.34 -1.42
CA LEU A 163 -4.63 13.89 -2.62
C LEU A 163 -5.78 12.94 -2.28
N ALA A 164 -5.55 12.01 -1.34
CA ALA A 164 -6.59 11.11 -0.85
C ALA A 164 -7.69 11.88 -0.09
N ASN A 165 -7.31 12.87 0.71
CA ASN A 165 -8.23 13.77 1.38
C ASN A 165 -9.08 14.56 0.38
N ALA A 166 -8.46 15.20 -0.59
CA ALA A 166 -9.15 15.97 -1.64
C ALA A 166 -10.09 15.09 -2.46
N TYR A 167 -9.64 13.88 -2.81
CA TYR A 167 -10.45 12.90 -3.52
C TYR A 167 -11.69 12.49 -2.74
N MET A 168 -11.55 12.15 -1.45
CA MET A 168 -12.66 11.63 -0.64
C MET A 168 -13.54 12.74 -0.06
N TYR A 169 -12.97 13.83 0.44
CA TYR A 169 -13.65 14.83 1.27
C TYR A 169 -13.84 16.18 0.58
N GLY A 170 -13.19 16.40 -0.56
CA GLY A 170 -13.18 17.67 -1.28
C GLY A 170 -12.42 18.74 -0.49
N ARG A 171 -13.09 19.83 -0.14
CA ARG A 171 -12.50 20.95 0.63
C ARG A 171 -12.67 20.82 2.16
N ARG A 172 -13.20 19.71 2.65
CA ARG A 172 -13.34 19.50 4.10
C ARG A 172 -11.98 19.23 4.72
N PRO A 173 -11.67 19.87 5.87
CA PRO A 173 -10.46 19.56 6.61
C PRO A 173 -10.41 18.08 6.97
N ALA A 174 -9.26 17.48 6.79
CA ALA A 174 -8.99 16.08 7.14
C ALA A 174 -7.52 15.94 7.53
N THR A 175 -7.24 15.07 8.48
CA THR A 175 -5.87 14.81 8.94
C THR A 175 -5.17 13.86 7.96
N VAL A 176 -3.91 14.14 7.63
CA VAL A 176 -3.07 13.19 6.91
C VAL A 176 -2.40 12.26 7.92
N ILE A 177 -2.61 10.96 7.73
CA ILE A 177 -1.91 9.89 8.44
C ILE A 177 -1.21 9.06 7.37
N HIS A 178 0.11 9.12 7.30
CA HIS A 178 0.86 8.41 6.28
C HIS A 178 0.77 6.89 6.46
N ASN A 179 0.66 6.18 5.36
CA ASN A 179 0.69 4.72 5.37
C ASN A 179 2.10 4.24 5.70
N GLY A 180 2.31 3.89 6.95
CA GLY A 180 3.61 3.40 7.42
C GLY A 180 3.86 1.93 7.07
N THR A 181 5.12 1.58 6.98
CA THR A 181 5.60 0.20 6.86
C THR A 181 6.64 -0.11 7.95
N GLN A 182 6.96 -1.38 8.15
CA GLN A 182 7.92 -1.82 9.17
C GLN A 182 9.38 -1.54 8.70
N LEU A 183 9.74 -0.25 8.60
CA LEU A 183 11.03 0.20 8.04
C LEU A 183 12.24 -0.39 8.76
N GLN A 184 12.11 -0.69 10.06
CA GLN A 184 13.19 -1.29 10.85
C GLN A 184 13.70 -2.60 10.24
N LYS A 185 12.83 -3.45 9.70
CA LYS A 185 13.24 -4.73 9.06
C LYS A 185 14.20 -4.52 7.89
N PHE A 186 13.97 -3.47 7.11
CA PHE A 186 14.77 -3.16 5.92
C PHE A 186 16.15 -2.61 6.30
N SER A 187 16.19 -1.69 7.26
CA SER A 187 17.45 -1.14 7.76
C SER A 187 18.27 -2.19 8.54
N ASP A 188 17.63 -3.08 9.30
CA ASP A 188 18.31 -4.10 10.07
C ASP A 188 18.91 -5.17 9.15
N ALA A 189 18.18 -5.68 8.14
CA ALA A 189 18.70 -6.63 7.16
C ALA A 189 19.98 -6.06 6.49
N ARG A 190 19.97 -4.78 6.12
CA ARG A 190 21.14 -4.10 5.54
C ARG A 190 22.33 -4.02 6.51
N LYS A 191 22.08 -3.61 7.77
CA LYS A 191 23.13 -3.47 8.79
C LYS A 191 23.78 -4.79 9.20
N THR A 192 22.98 -5.85 9.27
CA THR A 192 23.45 -7.18 9.67
C THR A 192 24.05 -7.96 8.51
N GLY A 193 23.86 -7.48 7.26
CA GLY A 193 24.24 -8.23 6.08
C GLY A 193 23.39 -9.49 5.87
N ASP A 194 22.14 -9.48 6.36
CA ASP A 194 21.18 -10.56 6.15
C ASP A 194 20.63 -10.48 4.71
N ILE A 195 21.34 -11.15 3.80
CA ILE A 195 21.10 -11.15 2.36
C ILE A 195 20.46 -12.47 1.96
N ALA A 196 19.47 -12.42 1.06
CA ALA A 196 18.84 -13.60 0.51
C ALA A 196 19.90 -14.53 -0.16
N PRO A 197 20.01 -15.79 0.25
CA PRO A 197 21.14 -16.66 -0.10
C PRO A 197 21.14 -17.11 -1.57
N ASP A 198 20.02 -17.02 -2.25
CA ASP A 198 19.81 -17.46 -3.63
C ASP A 198 19.98 -16.34 -4.66
N LEU A 199 20.42 -15.15 -4.25
CA LEU A 199 20.71 -14.08 -5.20
C LEU A 199 21.93 -14.46 -6.05
N ARG A 200 21.79 -14.35 -7.37
CA ARG A 200 22.87 -14.60 -8.32
C ARG A 200 24.00 -13.58 -8.09
N ARG A 201 25.23 -14.04 -8.03
CA ARG A 201 26.41 -13.19 -7.80
C ARG A 201 26.71 -12.32 -9.02
N ALA A 202 26.96 -11.03 -8.75
CA ALA A 202 27.43 -10.05 -9.73
C ALA A 202 28.17 -8.92 -8.99
N PRO A 203 29.03 -8.12 -9.66
CA PRO A 203 29.62 -6.93 -9.07
C PRO A 203 28.58 -5.85 -8.74
N VAL A 204 27.51 -5.74 -9.54
CA VAL A 204 26.44 -4.76 -9.36
C VAL A 204 25.09 -5.47 -9.26
N HIS A 205 24.37 -5.18 -8.19
CA HIS A 205 23.05 -5.73 -7.93
C HIS A 205 21.98 -4.65 -8.06
N LEU A 206 21.06 -4.85 -9.01
CA LEU A 206 19.83 -4.08 -9.14
C LEU A 206 18.66 -4.91 -8.66
N CYS A 207 17.57 -4.27 -8.26
CA CYS A 207 16.34 -4.98 -7.96
C CYS A 207 15.08 -4.21 -8.36
N THR A 208 14.00 -4.94 -8.49
CA THR A 208 12.63 -4.45 -8.52
C THR A 208 11.74 -5.40 -7.74
N VAL A 209 10.75 -4.87 -7.04
CA VAL A 209 9.84 -5.64 -6.19
C VAL A 209 8.41 -5.17 -6.42
N GLY A 210 7.50 -6.12 -6.63
CA GLY A 210 6.08 -5.84 -6.74
C GLY A 210 5.36 -6.71 -7.74
N ARG A 211 4.04 -6.51 -7.83
CA ARG A 211 3.21 -7.27 -8.75
C ARG A 211 3.61 -7.03 -10.21
N VAL A 212 3.82 -8.10 -10.97
CA VAL A 212 4.14 -8.02 -12.40
C VAL A 212 2.87 -7.73 -13.19
N SER A 213 2.49 -6.45 -13.24
CA SER A 213 1.24 -5.94 -13.79
C SER A 213 1.48 -4.77 -14.75
N ALA A 214 0.49 -4.44 -15.58
CA ALA A 214 0.58 -3.30 -16.49
C ALA A 214 0.90 -1.99 -15.76
N GLN A 215 0.43 -1.81 -14.53
CA GLN A 215 0.72 -0.64 -13.69
C GLN A 215 2.22 -0.45 -13.46
N LYS A 216 2.95 -1.54 -13.20
CA LYS A 216 4.40 -1.53 -12.90
C LYS A 216 5.27 -1.42 -14.15
N ASN A 217 4.64 -1.44 -15.35
CA ASN A 217 5.32 -1.30 -16.65
C ASN A 217 6.49 -2.28 -16.85
N PRO A 218 6.27 -3.58 -16.61
CA PRO A 218 7.35 -4.55 -16.53
C PRO A 218 8.10 -4.76 -17.85
N LEU A 219 7.42 -4.68 -18.99
CA LEU A 219 8.06 -4.87 -20.30
C LEU A 219 9.03 -3.72 -20.62
N PHE A 220 8.69 -2.49 -20.21
CA PHE A 220 9.61 -1.36 -20.31
C PHE A 220 10.87 -1.59 -19.45
N LEU A 221 10.74 -2.18 -18.27
CA LEU A 221 11.90 -2.52 -17.45
C LEU A 221 12.80 -3.54 -18.14
N VAL A 222 12.24 -4.56 -18.82
CA VAL A 222 13.05 -5.50 -19.63
C VAL A 222 13.80 -4.75 -20.74
N ASP A 223 13.16 -3.78 -21.40
CA ASP A 223 13.82 -2.95 -22.43
C ASP A 223 14.94 -2.10 -21.83
N VAL A 224 14.77 -1.54 -20.62
CA VAL A 224 15.84 -0.82 -19.89
C VAL A 224 17.02 -1.75 -19.63
N ILE A 225 16.80 -2.98 -19.21
CA ILE A 225 17.87 -3.96 -18.97
C ILE A 225 18.56 -4.36 -20.29
N ALA A 226 17.80 -4.49 -21.38
CA ALA A 226 18.38 -4.75 -22.70
C ALA A 226 19.29 -3.60 -23.18
N GLU A 227 18.93 -2.35 -22.92
CA GLU A 227 19.79 -1.23 -23.22
C GLU A 227 21.00 -1.14 -22.26
N LEU A 228 20.81 -1.44 -20.98
CA LEU A 228 21.88 -1.44 -19.98
C LEU A 228 22.93 -2.52 -20.28
N SER A 229 22.52 -3.71 -20.74
CA SER A 229 23.44 -4.79 -21.10
C SER A 229 24.38 -4.46 -22.27
N LYS A 230 24.04 -3.46 -23.10
CA LYS A 230 24.90 -2.92 -24.14
C LYS A 230 25.98 -1.96 -23.58
N LEU A 231 25.76 -1.36 -22.41
CA LEU A 231 26.64 -0.42 -21.76
C LEU A 231 27.60 -1.10 -20.77
N ARG A 232 27.14 -2.17 -20.11
CA ARG A 232 27.91 -2.95 -19.12
C ARG A 232 27.41 -4.38 -19.02
N GLN A 233 28.26 -5.29 -18.53
CA GLN A 233 27.96 -6.72 -18.42
C GLN A 233 28.16 -7.29 -17.01
N ASP A 234 28.46 -6.45 -16.03
CA ASP A 234 28.83 -6.81 -14.67
C ASP A 234 27.70 -6.63 -13.65
N PHE A 235 26.43 -6.80 -14.08
CA PHE A 235 25.27 -6.60 -13.23
C PHE A 235 24.23 -7.72 -13.34
N VAL A 236 23.36 -7.80 -12.32
CA VAL A 236 22.13 -8.61 -12.33
C VAL A 236 20.98 -7.81 -11.75
N LEU A 237 19.82 -7.86 -12.41
CA LEU A 237 18.53 -7.44 -11.89
C LEU A 237 17.84 -8.60 -11.18
N HIS A 238 17.60 -8.48 -9.89
CA HIS A 238 16.79 -9.39 -9.08
C HIS A 238 15.33 -8.91 -9.08
N TRP A 239 14.43 -9.73 -9.62
CA TRP A 239 13.02 -9.36 -9.80
C TRP A 239 12.14 -10.21 -8.89
N ALA A 240 11.64 -9.61 -7.80
CA ALA A 240 10.75 -10.28 -6.87
C ALA A 240 9.30 -9.87 -7.13
N GLY A 241 8.46 -10.84 -7.44
CA GLY A 241 7.02 -10.68 -7.68
C GLY A 241 6.49 -11.59 -8.76
N THR A 242 5.16 -11.72 -8.78
CA THR A 242 4.39 -12.44 -9.80
C THR A 242 3.21 -11.58 -10.23
N GLY A 243 2.49 -11.97 -11.27
CA GLY A 243 1.31 -11.26 -11.75
C GLY A 243 0.94 -11.63 -13.17
N GLU A 244 -0.06 -10.95 -13.71
CA GLU A 244 -0.66 -11.25 -15.01
C GLU A 244 0.28 -11.10 -16.21
N LEU A 245 1.39 -10.39 -16.06
CA LEU A 245 2.40 -10.21 -17.11
C LEU A 245 3.70 -10.99 -16.85
N TYR A 246 3.71 -11.91 -15.88
CA TYR A 246 4.94 -12.65 -15.52
C TYR A 246 5.47 -13.45 -16.71
N ASP A 247 4.62 -14.25 -17.36
CA ASP A 247 5.00 -15.08 -18.52
C ASP A 247 5.46 -14.21 -19.71
N ALA A 248 4.85 -13.03 -19.89
CA ALA A 248 5.25 -12.08 -20.93
C ALA A 248 6.63 -11.48 -20.66
N VAL A 249 6.97 -11.24 -19.38
CA VAL A 249 8.29 -10.78 -18.95
C VAL A 249 9.33 -11.89 -19.22
N GLU A 250 9.05 -13.12 -18.80
CA GLU A 250 9.93 -14.27 -19.02
C GLU A 250 10.22 -14.48 -20.51
N ALA A 251 9.18 -14.53 -21.34
CA ALA A 251 9.34 -14.65 -22.79
C ALA A 251 10.15 -13.49 -23.41
N ARG A 252 9.98 -12.25 -22.89
CA ARG A 252 10.74 -11.11 -23.40
C ARG A 252 12.21 -11.13 -22.94
N VAL A 253 12.48 -11.61 -21.74
CA VAL A 253 13.85 -11.85 -21.24
C VAL A 253 14.56 -12.88 -22.14
N GLU A 254 13.88 -13.99 -22.49
CA GLU A 254 14.42 -15.02 -23.38
C GLU A 254 14.65 -14.50 -24.79
N ALA A 255 13.67 -13.83 -25.37
CA ALA A 255 13.73 -13.29 -26.73
C ALA A 255 14.90 -12.28 -26.93
N ASN A 256 15.30 -11.59 -25.86
CA ASN A 256 16.41 -10.64 -25.87
C ASN A 256 17.72 -11.22 -25.31
N ALA A 257 17.80 -12.52 -25.04
CA ALA A 257 18.95 -13.20 -24.45
C ALA A 257 19.46 -12.53 -23.15
N LEU A 258 18.51 -12.11 -22.28
CA LEU A 258 18.82 -11.39 -21.05
C LEU A 258 18.90 -12.29 -19.80
N GLN A 259 18.83 -13.61 -19.95
CA GLN A 259 18.91 -14.54 -18.81
C GLN A 259 20.18 -14.37 -17.95
N PRO A 260 21.35 -13.95 -18.49
CA PRO A 260 22.51 -13.63 -17.65
C PRO A 260 22.29 -12.41 -16.73
N TYR A 261 21.45 -11.46 -17.15
CA TYR A 261 21.23 -10.16 -16.50
C TYR A 261 19.96 -10.06 -15.67
N VAL A 262 19.05 -11.01 -15.79
CA VAL A 262 17.76 -11.01 -15.06
C VAL A 262 17.59 -12.31 -14.31
N GLN A 263 17.30 -12.19 -13.01
CA GLN A 263 16.89 -13.30 -12.16
C GLN A 263 15.45 -13.08 -11.70
N LEU A 264 14.51 -13.86 -12.25
CA LEU A 264 13.12 -13.86 -11.83
C LEU A 264 12.97 -14.71 -10.56
N LEU A 265 12.65 -14.09 -9.44
CA LEU A 265 12.59 -14.72 -8.11
C LEU A 265 11.18 -15.22 -7.75
N GLY A 266 10.15 -14.88 -8.56
CA GLY A 266 8.77 -15.20 -8.23
C GLY A 266 8.26 -14.46 -6.99
N MET A 267 7.25 -15.02 -6.34
CA MET A 267 6.70 -14.45 -5.10
C MET A 267 7.67 -14.70 -3.94
N ARG A 268 7.99 -13.64 -3.19
CA ARG A 268 8.95 -13.66 -2.08
C ARG A 268 8.35 -13.03 -0.83
N THR A 269 8.73 -13.56 0.33
CA THR A 269 8.39 -13.02 1.66
C THR A 269 9.59 -12.37 2.36
N ASP A 270 10.80 -12.64 1.88
CA ASP A 270 12.09 -12.14 2.38
C ASP A 270 12.58 -10.90 1.60
N VAL A 271 11.65 -10.00 1.27
CA VAL A 271 11.95 -8.74 0.56
C VAL A 271 13.03 -7.91 1.24
N PRO A 272 13.07 -7.78 2.60
CA PRO A 272 14.15 -7.06 3.26
C PRO A 272 15.54 -7.62 2.94
N GLN A 273 15.69 -8.95 2.89
CA GLN A 273 16.95 -9.63 2.58
C GLN A 273 17.36 -9.45 1.10
N ILE A 274 16.37 -9.44 0.20
CA ILE A 274 16.62 -9.16 -1.23
C ILE A 274 17.14 -7.73 -1.40
N LEU A 275 16.43 -6.75 -0.80
CA LEU A 275 16.85 -5.34 -0.88
C LEU A 275 18.21 -5.12 -0.22
N ALA A 276 18.49 -5.76 0.91
CA ALA A 276 19.78 -5.67 1.58
C ALA A 276 20.96 -6.12 0.70
N GLY A 277 20.73 -7.07 -0.21
CA GLY A 277 21.71 -7.56 -1.17
C GLY A 277 21.91 -6.69 -2.42
N CYS A 278 21.13 -5.59 -2.55
CA CYS A 278 21.14 -4.75 -3.75
C CYS A 278 21.68 -3.34 -3.46
N SER A 279 22.04 -2.62 -4.53
CA SER A 279 22.50 -1.22 -4.47
C SER A 279 21.57 -0.27 -5.19
N TYR A 280 20.81 -0.76 -6.15
CA TYR A 280 19.94 0.06 -6.99
C TYR A 280 18.55 -0.55 -7.11
N PHE A 281 17.52 0.30 -7.08
CA PHE A 281 16.11 -0.11 -7.21
C PHE A 281 15.46 0.61 -8.41
N LEU A 282 14.72 -0.13 -9.24
CA LEU A 282 14.05 0.42 -10.43
C LEU A 282 12.53 0.25 -10.33
N LEU A 283 11.78 1.34 -10.55
CA LEU A 283 10.33 1.39 -10.50
C LEU A 283 9.75 2.23 -11.65
N PRO A 284 9.70 1.73 -12.88
CA PRO A 284 9.18 2.47 -14.05
C PRO A 284 7.66 2.44 -14.13
N SER A 285 6.95 2.54 -13.02
CA SER A 285 5.49 2.43 -12.94
C SER A 285 4.78 3.48 -13.78
N LEU A 286 3.66 3.11 -14.40
CA LEU A 286 2.79 4.05 -15.12
C LEU A 286 1.99 4.94 -14.16
N PHE A 287 1.73 4.47 -12.96
CA PHE A 287 1.10 5.21 -11.85
C PHE A 287 1.29 4.46 -10.54
N GLU A 288 1.30 5.18 -9.43
CA GLU A 288 1.29 4.63 -8.08
C GLU A 288 0.31 5.39 -7.18
N GLY A 289 -0.16 4.73 -6.11
CA GLY A 289 -0.85 5.41 -5.02
C GLY A 289 0.13 6.23 -4.18
N LEU A 290 1.13 5.56 -3.63
CA LEU A 290 2.30 6.15 -2.99
C LEU A 290 3.59 5.52 -3.51
N GLY A 291 3.64 4.20 -3.69
CA GLY A 291 4.85 3.47 -4.03
C GLY A 291 5.66 3.09 -2.77
N ILE A 292 5.00 2.49 -1.77
CA ILE A 292 5.63 2.11 -0.49
C ILE A 292 6.94 1.33 -0.69
N VAL A 293 6.99 0.45 -1.67
CA VAL A 293 8.21 -0.32 -2.00
C VAL A 293 9.42 0.56 -2.34
N LEU A 294 9.18 1.77 -2.87
CA LEU A 294 10.24 2.75 -3.13
C LEU A 294 10.81 3.31 -1.82
N ILE A 295 9.96 3.52 -0.82
CA ILE A 295 10.36 3.95 0.51
C ILE A 295 11.13 2.83 1.23
N GLU A 296 10.68 1.59 1.11
CA GLU A 296 11.34 0.40 1.64
C GLU A 296 12.73 0.19 1.03
N ALA A 297 12.87 0.38 -0.27
CA ALA A 297 14.16 0.30 -0.95
C ALA A 297 15.12 1.40 -0.46
N GLN A 298 14.66 2.64 -0.32
CA GLN A 298 15.45 3.73 0.24
C GLN A 298 15.83 3.47 1.71
N ALA A 299 14.91 2.92 2.52
CA ALA A 299 15.19 2.51 3.90
C ALA A 299 16.27 1.42 4.00
N SER A 300 16.39 0.58 2.95
CA SER A 300 17.48 -0.39 2.79
C SER A 300 18.78 0.25 2.27
N GLY A 301 18.83 1.56 2.07
CA GLY A 301 20.02 2.29 1.58
C GLY A 301 20.27 2.17 0.09
N LEU A 302 19.26 1.87 -0.73
CA LEU A 302 19.40 1.78 -2.17
C LEU A 302 19.24 3.14 -2.84
N THR A 303 20.02 3.37 -3.90
CA THR A 303 19.73 4.44 -4.87
C THR A 303 18.56 4.00 -5.75
N CYS A 304 17.51 4.80 -5.78
CA CYS A 304 16.28 4.45 -6.47
C CYS A 304 16.08 5.25 -7.76
N PHE A 305 15.52 4.61 -8.76
CA PHE A 305 15.06 5.22 -10.00
C PHE A 305 13.57 4.92 -10.15
N ALA A 306 12.76 5.95 -10.18
CA ALA A 306 11.31 5.82 -10.36
C ALA A 306 10.84 6.67 -11.54
N SER A 307 9.72 6.30 -12.16
CA SER A 307 9.11 7.18 -13.15
C SER A 307 8.53 8.43 -12.47
N ASP A 308 8.40 9.52 -13.19
CA ASP A 308 7.74 10.75 -12.76
C ASP A 308 6.22 10.62 -12.57
N ALA A 309 5.66 9.45 -12.92
CA ALA A 309 4.30 9.08 -12.59
C ALA A 309 4.12 8.55 -11.14
N VAL A 310 5.23 8.24 -10.45
CA VAL A 310 5.25 7.90 -9.02
C VAL A 310 5.19 9.20 -8.21
N PRO A 311 4.37 9.30 -7.15
CA PRO A 311 4.29 10.50 -6.32
C PRO A 311 5.66 10.89 -5.71
N GLU A 312 6.04 12.16 -5.80
CA GLU A 312 7.26 12.70 -5.18
C GLU A 312 7.32 12.46 -3.67
N ALA A 313 6.17 12.32 -3.02
CA ALA A 313 6.07 11.98 -1.61
C ALA A 313 6.74 10.63 -1.26
N ALA A 314 6.97 9.75 -2.23
CA ALA A 314 7.70 8.51 -2.03
C ALA A 314 9.23 8.68 -2.03
N ASP A 315 9.73 9.88 -2.37
CA ASP A 315 11.14 10.18 -2.22
C ASP A 315 11.46 10.61 -0.78
N VAL A 316 12.31 9.85 -0.15
CA VAL A 316 12.86 10.18 1.18
C VAL A 316 14.35 10.55 1.12
N GLY A 317 14.83 11.01 -0.05
CA GLY A 317 16.17 11.57 -0.27
C GLY A 317 17.06 10.77 -1.22
N ALA A 318 16.72 9.50 -1.54
CA ALA A 318 17.57 8.64 -2.36
C ALA A 318 16.92 8.20 -3.68
N CYS A 319 15.93 8.95 -4.19
CA CYS A 319 15.25 8.65 -5.44
C CYS A 319 15.54 9.70 -6.53
N ARG A 320 15.74 9.21 -7.76
CA ARG A 320 15.77 10.02 -9.00
C ARG A 320 14.53 9.70 -9.81
N PHE A 321 13.69 10.71 -10.05
CA PHE A 321 12.56 10.58 -10.96
C PHE A 321 13.01 10.78 -12.41
N LEU A 322 12.62 9.84 -13.27
CA LEU A 322 12.96 9.85 -14.69
C LEU A 322 11.67 9.83 -15.51
N PRO A 323 11.49 10.75 -16.47
CA PRO A 323 10.38 10.67 -17.41
C PRO A 323 10.41 9.37 -18.21
N LEU A 324 9.25 8.74 -18.43
CA LEU A 324 9.18 7.56 -19.29
C LEU A 324 9.47 7.89 -20.75
N GLU A 325 9.23 9.13 -21.17
CA GLU A 325 9.45 9.64 -22.55
C GLU A 325 10.91 9.60 -22.99
N ILE A 326 11.88 9.61 -22.07
CA ILE A 326 13.31 9.47 -22.44
C ILE A 326 13.63 8.05 -22.93
N GLY A 327 12.66 7.14 -22.81
CA GLY A 327 12.74 5.76 -23.28
C GLY A 327 13.73 4.90 -22.51
N ALA A 328 13.77 3.62 -22.87
CA ALA A 328 14.62 2.62 -22.22
C ALA A 328 16.10 2.97 -22.26
N LYS A 329 16.57 3.53 -23.38
CA LYS A 329 17.97 3.96 -23.54
C LYS A 329 18.34 5.10 -22.60
N GLY A 330 17.44 6.08 -22.39
CA GLY A 330 17.67 7.18 -21.45
C GLY A 330 17.73 6.70 -20.01
N TRP A 331 16.83 5.77 -19.63
CA TRP A 331 16.84 5.13 -18.32
C TRP A 331 18.12 4.32 -18.08
N ALA A 332 18.50 3.47 -19.03
CA ALA A 332 19.72 2.67 -18.95
C ALA A 332 20.96 3.55 -18.76
N LYS A 333 21.05 4.66 -19.52
CA LYS A 333 22.14 5.62 -19.37
C LYS A 333 22.15 6.25 -17.97
N ALA A 334 21.02 6.68 -17.44
CA ALA A 334 20.93 7.30 -16.12
C ALA A 334 21.36 6.32 -15.00
N VAL A 335 20.97 5.03 -15.13
CA VAL A 335 21.40 3.97 -14.22
C VAL A 335 22.91 3.71 -14.34
N ASP A 336 23.45 3.59 -15.55
CA ASP A 336 24.90 3.36 -15.77
C ASP A 336 25.74 4.53 -15.25
N ASP A 337 25.31 5.77 -15.48
CA ASP A 337 25.97 6.98 -14.97
C ASP A 337 26.03 6.96 -13.43
N ALA A 338 24.95 6.55 -12.76
CA ALA A 338 24.92 6.42 -11.31
C ALA A 338 25.84 5.29 -10.79
N ILE A 339 25.86 4.17 -11.47
CA ILE A 339 26.75 3.05 -11.11
C ILE A 339 28.22 3.48 -11.26
N ARG A 340 28.56 4.17 -12.34
CA ARG A 340 29.93 4.69 -12.60
C ARG A 340 30.36 5.74 -11.58
N SER A 341 29.43 6.59 -11.13
CA SER A 341 29.75 7.62 -10.14
C SER A 341 30.01 7.04 -8.76
N GLY A 342 29.45 5.86 -8.46
CA GLY A 342 29.52 5.25 -7.14
C GLY A 342 28.87 6.10 -6.03
N THR A 343 28.11 7.13 -6.40
CA THR A 343 27.47 8.04 -5.46
C THR A 343 26.10 7.50 -5.06
N HIS A 344 25.91 7.29 -3.78
CA HIS A 344 24.62 6.91 -3.19
C HIS A 344 24.07 8.11 -2.41
N PRO A 345 22.94 8.68 -2.81
CA PRO A 345 22.28 9.76 -2.05
C PRO A 345 21.90 9.28 -0.65
N GLU A 346 22.00 10.17 0.32
CA GLU A 346 21.59 9.86 1.68
C GLU A 346 20.08 10.04 1.85
N VAL A 347 19.48 9.13 2.62
CA VAL A 347 18.08 9.20 3.00
C VAL A 347 17.89 10.30 4.05
N ASP A 348 16.85 11.11 3.90
CA ASP A 348 16.43 12.07 4.91
C ASP A 348 15.69 11.34 6.06
N PRO A 349 16.26 11.27 7.27
CA PRO A 349 15.65 10.55 8.37
C PRO A 349 14.30 11.12 8.79
N ALA A 350 14.08 12.45 8.62
CA ALA A 350 12.83 13.10 8.98
C ALA A 350 11.70 12.69 8.02
N ARG A 351 11.99 12.66 6.70
CA ARG A 351 11.05 12.17 5.69
C ARG A 351 10.76 10.69 5.87
N LEU A 352 11.80 9.87 6.10
CA LEU A 352 11.65 8.43 6.30
C LEU A 352 10.76 8.12 7.51
N ARG A 353 10.91 8.86 8.62
CA ARG A 353 10.10 8.68 9.84
C ARG A 353 8.61 8.82 9.59
N LEU A 354 8.16 9.65 8.64
CA LEU A 354 6.75 9.81 8.30
C LEU A 354 6.09 8.49 7.86
N TYR A 355 6.89 7.58 7.31
CA TYR A 355 6.44 6.29 6.81
C TYR A 355 6.81 5.11 7.70
N ASP A 356 7.35 5.36 8.90
CA ASP A 356 7.52 4.30 9.91
C ASP A 356 6.16 3.93 10.50
N ILE A 357 5.88 2.64 10.58
CA ILE A 357 4.61 2.15 11.14
C ILE A 357 4.40 2.62 12.59
N ARG A 358 5.47 2.80 13.35
CA ARG A 358 5.40 3.31 14.73
C ARG A 358 4.85 4.74 14.76
N ASN A 359 5.30 5.60 13.84
CA ASN A 359 4.75 6.95 13.72
C ASN A 359 3.27 6.94 13.32
N THR A 360 2.89 6.06 12.36
CA THR A 360 1.48 5.86 11.99
C THR A 360 0.62 5.46 13.20
N VAL A 361 1.12 4.54 14.02
CA VAL A 361 0.41 4.10 15.25
C VAL A 361 0.31 5.23 16.26
N GLU A 362 1.39 5.99 16.50
CA GLU A 362 1.37 7.17 17.40
C GLU A 362 0.36 8.24 16.94
N GLU A 363 0.30 8.52 15.65
CA GLU A 363 -0.65 9.48 15.09
C GLU A 363 -2.10 8.98 15.22
N LEU A 364 -2.35 7.70 14.95
CA LEU A 364 -3.66 7.08 15.15
C LEU A 364 -4.05 7.04 16.63
N ASP A 365 -3.11 6.80 17.53
CA ASP A 365 -3.33 6.80 18.97
C ASP A 365 -3.87 8.15 19.46
N ARG A 366 -3.24 9.26 19.02
CA ARG A 366 -3.73 10.62 19.31
C ARG A 366 -5.15 10.83 18.78
N VAL A 367 -5.45 10.28 17.60
CA VAL A 367 -6.79 10.32 17.05
C VAL A 367 -7.76 9.50 17.90
N TYR A 368 -7.44 8.31 18.36
CA TYR A 368 -8.32 7.45 19.15
C TYR A 368 -8.57 7.96 20.56
N GLU A 369 -7.59 8.62 21.18
CA GLU A 369 -7.70 9.16 22.54
C GLU A 369 -8.48 10.45 22.64
N ASN A 370 -8.42 11.28 21.59
CA ASN A 370 -9.02 12.61 21.63
C ASN A 370 -10.55 12.53 21.84
N ARG A 371 -11.00 12.53 23.09
CA ARG A 371 -12.40 12.43 23.54
C ARG A 371 -13.18 13.72 23.31
N GLY A 372 -13.06 14.29 22.09
CA GLY A 372 -13.97 15.31 21.63
C GLY A 372 -13.83 16.66 22.32
N GLU A 373 -12.69 17.30 22.24
CA GLU A 373 -12.66 18.76 22.12
C GLU A 373 -13.12 19.12 20.71
N LYS A 374 -14.35 19.60 20.64
CA LYS A 374 -14.90 20.16 19.41
C LYS A 374 -14.06 21.37 19.03
N ALA A 375 -13.30 21.28 17.91
CA ALA A 375 -12.82 22.46 17.22
C ALA A 375 -13.97 23.16 16.50
#